data_244ba869d8ff26c2aa07e5883bc03559
#
_entry.id   244ba869d8ff26c2aa07e5883bc03559
#
_cell.length_a   1.000
_cell.length_b   1.000
_cell.length_c   1.000
_cell.angle_alpha   90.00
_cell.angle_beta   90.00
_cell.angle_gamma   90.00
#
_symmetry.space_group_name_H-M   'P 1'
#
loop_
_entity.id
_entity.type
_entity.pdbx_description
1 polymer ?
#
loop_
_entity_poly.entity_id
_entity_poly.type
_entity_poly.pdbx_seq_one_letter_code
_entity_poly.pdbx_strand_id
1 'polypeptide(L)'
;MVGNTTAMWALAAGCVPDAMPWDIPRIAQKAGFLSSGMWVEPATTWSSDALSKTRLSLAETGISLVDVEVIWLEGGGQASDEHKLIVDVGLELRARNVLVVSRHKDLGASVDQFRDICERAGDGIRICLEFGEFTSIKNLDAARSFVESVNHPTAGILIDLMHINRAGNPLPDLESSLFPYIQACDFYQDSSEMTGMDYITAAVNGRCCLGEGEADQKDLEQICQSGKDVSLEIRSKDLRDRFPDPFVRGEEIFNRCSRNKFQ
;
A
#
# COMPACT_ATOMS: atom_id res chain seq x y z
N MET A 1 -8.00 19.48 24.30
CA MET A 1 -7.75 19.94 22.93
C MET A 1 -7.17 18.73 22.21
N VAL A 2 -7.99 18.00 21.46
CA VAL A 2 -7.53 16.93 20.56
C VAL A 2 -6.85 17.64 19.41
N GLY A 3 -5.52 17.56 19.33
CA GLY A 3 -4.80 18.10 18.20
C GLY A 3 -5.29 17.41 16.92
N ASN A 4 -5.73 18.18 15.95
CA ASN A 4 -6.05 17.70 14.61
C ASN A 4 -4.74 17.17 14.01
N THR A 5 -4.46 15.88 14.20
CA THR A 5 -3.36 15.22 13.50
C THR A 5 -3.82 14.98 12.07
N THR A 6 -3.42 15.86 11.18
CA THR A 6 -3.61 15.69 9.73
C THR A 6 -2.92 14.40 9.30
N ALA A 7 -3.59 13.59 8.48
CA ALA A 7 -3.03 12.38 7.91
C ALA A 7 -1.71 12.69 7.19
N MET A 8 -0.70 11.86 7.37
CA MET A 8 0.56 12.00 6.64
C MET A 8 0.43 11.28 5.30
N TRP A 9 0.47 12.05 4.22
CA TRP A 9 0.37 11.49 2.87
C TRP A 9 1.70 10.93 2.39
N ALA A 10 1.62 9.71 1.87
CA ALA A 10 2.72 9.01 1.23
C ALA A 10 2.44 8.82 -0.27
N LEU A 11 3.48 8.87 -1.10
CA LEU A 11 3.43 8.46 -2.48
C LEU A 11 3.57 6.94 -2.55
N ALA A 12 2.52 6.20 -2.93
CA ALA A 12 2.63 4.76 -3.14
C ALA A 12 3.59 4.42 -4.29
N ALA A 13 4.36 3.35 -4.16
CA ALA A 13 5.31 2.92 -5.19
C ALA A 13 4.62 2.68 -6.55
N GLY A 14 3.39 2.16 -6.54
CA GLY A 14 2.58 1.91 -7.73
C GLY A 14 2.19 3.14 -8.56
N CYS A 15 2.35 4.37 -8.04
CA CYS A 15 2.15 5.60 -8.80
C CYS A 15 3.25 5.85 -9.83
N VAL A 16 4.45 5.38 -9.54
CA VAL A 16 5.68 5.61 -10.32
C VAL A 16 6.42 4.28 -10.62
N PRO A 17 5.74 3.31 -11.27
CA PRO A 17 6.25 1.95 -11.46
C PRO A 17 7.49 1.88 -12.36
N ASP A 18 7.76 2.93 -13.09
CA ASP A 18 8.89 3.15 -13.99
C ASP A 18 10.08 3.86 -13.32
N ALA A 19 9.96 4.24 -12.04
CA ALA A 19 11.04 4.82 -11.27
C ALA A 19 11.94 3.72 -10.66
N MET A 20 13.22 4.02 -10.54
CA MET A 20 14.13 3.15 -9.78
C MET A 20 13.91 3.35 -8.26
N PRO A 21 14.16 2.31 -7.42
CA PRO A 21 13.90 2.42 -5.98
C PRO A 21 14.52 3.65 -5.31
N TRP A 22 15.73 4.03 -5.69
CA TRP A 22 16.43 5.22 -5.13
C TRP A 22 15.90 6.56 -5.65
N ASP A 23 15.07 6.58 -6.70
CA ASP A 23 14.46 7.81 -7.21
C ASP A 23 13.10 8.08 -6.51
N ILE A 24 12.42 7.07 -5.99
CA ILE A 24 11.11 7.22 -5.35
C ILE A 24 11.14 8.24 -4.19
N PRO A 25 12.11 8.22 -3.24
CA PRO A 25 12.18 9.24 -2.21
C PRO A 25 12.37 10.67 -2.76
N ARG A 26 13.15 10.82 -3.83
CA ARG A 26 13.37 12.13 -4.48
C ARG A 26 12.12 12.64 -5.18
N ILE A 27 11.38 11.74 -5.84
CA ILE A 27 10.08 12.06 -6.46
C ILE A 27 9.10 12.52 -5.37
N ALA A 28 8.99 11.75 -4.28
CA ALA A 28 8.11 12.07 -3.17
C ALA A 28 8.43 13.43 -2.56
N GLN A 29 9.72 13.69 -2.26
CA GLN A 29 10.16 14.98 -1.71
C GLN A 29 9.85 16.15 -2.64
N LYS A 30 10.18 16.01 -3.94
CA LYS A 30 9.95 17.07 -4.93
C LYS A 30 8.46 17.37 -5.10
N ALA A 31 7.60 16.35 -5.03
CA ALA A 31 6.16 16.50 -5.10
C ALA A 31 5.52 17.14 -3.86
N GLY A 32 6.19 17.07 -2.69
CA GLY A 32 5.68 17.59 -1.42
C GLY A 32 5.15 16.54 -0.46
N PHE A 33 5.32 15.23 -0.74
CA PHE A 33 5.02 14.15 0.19
C PHE A 33 6.04 14.11 1.33
N LEU A 34 5.62 13.59 2.47
CA LEU A 34 6.48 13.36 3.64
C LEU A 34 6.94 11.91 3.77
N SER A 35 6.33 11.01 3.01
CA SER A 35 6.59 9.58 3.03
C SER A 35 6.39 8.97 1.65
N SER A 36 6.89 7.74 1.43
CA SER A 36 6.64 6.97 0.23
C SER A 36 6.53 5.48 0.52
N GLY A 37 5.90 4.73 -0.36
CA GLY A 37 6.04 3.28 -0.46
C GLY A 37 7.30 2.90 -1.24
N MET A 38 7.62 1.61 -1.26
CA MET A 38 8.79 1.10 -1.98
C MET A 38 8.54 -0.32 -2.49
N TRP A 39 8.71 -0.55 -3.80
CA TRP A 39 8.77 -1.91 -4.33
C TRP A 39 10.15 -2.52 -4.14
N VAL A 40 10.15 -3.77 -3.66
CA VAL A 40 11.34 -4.59 -3.51
C VAL A 40 11.19 -5.80 -4.41
N GLU A 41 11.73 -5.70 -5.62
CA GLU A 41 11.62 -6.74 -6.66
C GLU A 41 13.00 -7.28 -7.05
N PRO A 42 13.45 -8.38 -6.41
CA PRO A 42 14.79 -8.94 -6.65
C PRO A 42 15.02 -9.36 -8.10
N ALA A 43 13.96 -9.77 -8.80
CA ALA A 43 14.05 -10.22 -10.18
C ALA A 43 14.34 -9.08 -11.18
N THR A 44 14.09 -7.82 -10.82
CA THR A 44 14.13 -6.69 -11.76
C THR A 44 14.97 -5.51 -11.28
N THR A 45 14.59 -4.89 -10.15
CA THR A 45 15.14 -3.59 -9.75
C THR A 45 15.95 -3.63 -8.46
N TRP A 46 15.82 -4.69 -7.65
CA TRP A 46 16.42 -4.74 -6.32
C TRP A 46 17.74 -5.50 -6.29
N SER A 47 18.74 -4.89 -5.63
CA SER A 47 20.08 -5.45 -5.41
C SER A 47 20.73 -4.78 -4.22
N SER A 48 21.89 -5.25 -3.78
CA SER A 48 22.69 -4.60 -2.73
C SER A 48 23.12 -3.16 -3.10
N ASP A 49 23.35 -2.90 -4.37
CA ASP A 49 23.63 -1.55 -4.89
C ASP A 49 22.35 -0.68 -4.82
N ALA A 50 21.20 -1.21 -5.23
CA ALA A 50 19.91 -0.53 -5.11
C ALA A 50 19.58 -0.20 -3.64
N LEU A 51 19.79 -1.14 -2.71
CA LEU A 51 19.62 -0.91 -1.28
C LEU A 51 20.48 0.26 -0.78
N SER A 52 21.78 0.27 -1.15
CA SER A 52 22.72 1.30 -0.74
C SER A 52 22.34 2.68 -1.27
N LYS A 53 21.93 2.77 -2.55
CA LYS A 53 21.46 4.01 -3.19
C LYS A 53 20.15 4.50 -2.57
N THR A 54 19.22 3.59 -2.30
CA THR A 54 17.92 3.93 -1.69
C THR A 54 18.12 4.47 -0.28
N ARG A 55 18.97 3.84 0.53
CA ARG A 55 19.30 4.32 1.88
C ARG A 55 19.90 5.74 1.84
N LEU A 56 20.80 6.00 0.90
CA LEU A 56 21.37 7.34 0.72
C LEU A 56 20.28 8.34 0.33
N SER A 57 19.42 7.99 -0.63
CA SER A 57 18.32 8.85 -1.08
C SER A 57 17.35 9.20 0.05
N LEU A 58 16.97 8.22 0.89
CA LEU A 58 16.13 8.45 2.07
C LEU A 58 16.81 9.41 3.06
N ALA A 59 18.12 9.25 3.29
CA ALA A 59 18.88 10.13 4.19
C ALA A 59 18.99 11.57 3.64
N GLU A 60 19.18 11.73 2.33
CA GLU A 60 19.29 13.03 1.66
C GLU A 60 17.95 13.77 1.62
N THR A 61 16.85 13.05 1.40
CA THR A 61 15.52 13.64 1.20
C THR A 61 14.76 13.84 2.50
N GLY A 62 15.07 13.08 3.55
CA GLY A 62 14.31 13.03 4.79
C GLY A 62 12.95 12.33 4.66
N ILE A 63 12.67 11.69 3.52
CA ILE A 63 11.45 10.92 3.30
C ILE A 63 11.49 9.66 4.15
N SER A 64 10.37 9.37 4.83
CA SER A 64 10.17 8.11 5.55
C SER A 64 9.48 7.06 4.65
N LEU A 65 9.64 5.76 4.95
CA LEU A 65 8.91 4.71 4.26
C LEU A 65 7.65 4.31 5.04
N VAL A 66 6.48 4.44 4.38
CA VAL A 66 5.22 3.93 4.94
C VAL A 66 5.15 2.42 4.82
N ASP A 67 5.61 1.86 3.71
CA ASP A 67 5.64 0.42 3.46
C ASP A 67 6.77 0.00 2.51
N VAL A 68 7.02 -1.31 2.51
CA VAL A 68 7.66 -2.03 1.42
C VAL A 68 6.70 -3.07 0.86
N GLU A 69 6.73 -3.28 -0.44
CA GLU A 69 5.79 -4.11 -1.21
C GLU A 69 6.55 -5.02 -2.18
N VAL A 70 6.01 -6.13 -2.58
CA VAL A 70 4.82 -6.87 -2.15
C VAL A 70 5.23 -8.30 -1.84
N ILE A 71 4.79 -8.84 -0.71
CA ILE A 71 4.91 -10.28 -0.43
C ILE A 71 3.65 -10.97 -0.96
N TRP A 72 3.85 -11.94 -1.86
CA TRP A 72 2.78 -12.80 -2.36
C TRP A 72 2.80 -14.13 -1.65
N LEU A 73 1.79 -14.42 -0.83
CA LEU A 73 1.64 -15.74 -0.22
C LEU A 73 1.21 -16.75 -1.28
N GLU A 74 2.07 -17.72 -1.54
CA GLU A 74 1.86 -18.76 -2.55
C GLU A 74 1.63 -20.14 -1.92
N GLY A 75 1.64 -20.21 -0.58
CA GLY A 75 1.55 -21.46 0.20
C GLY A 75 2.92 -22.06 0.48
N GLY A 76 2.91 -23.18 1.20
CA GLY A 76 4.16 -23.86 1.58
C GLY A 76 4.50 -23.78 3.07
N GLY A 77 3.71 -23.03 3.85
CA GLY A 77 3.81 -22.98 5.32
C GLY A 77 4.97 -22.19 5.90
N GLN A 78 5.99 -21.86 5.11
CA GLN A 78 7.15 -21.07 5.51
C GLN A 78 7.42 -19.92 4.55
N ALA A 79 8.01 -18.84 5.05
CA ALA A 79 8.45 -17.73 4.24
C ALA A 79 9.58 -18.15 3.28
N SER A 80 9.44 -17.79 2.00
CA SER A 80 10.51 -17.96 1.00
C SER A 80 11.69 -17.03 1.29
N ASP A 81 12.82 -17.25 0.62
CA ASP A 81 13.96 -16.33 0.74
C ASP A 81 13.65 -14.93 0.21
N GLU A 82 12.75 -14.81 -0.77
CA GLU A 82 12.27 -13.53 -1.27
C GLU A 82 11.41 -12.81 -0.21
N HIS A 83 10.50 -13.51 0.47
CA HIS A 83 9.71 -12.93 1.57
C HIS A 83 10.62 -12.41 2.69
N LYS A 84 11.63 -13.22 3.06
CA LYS A 84 12.62 -12.84 4.08
C LYS A 84 13.41 -11.61 3.67
N LEU A 85 13.83 -11.56 2.40
CA LEU A 85 14.53 -10.39 1.86
C LEU A 85 13.69 -9.11 1.94
N ILE A 86 12.39 -9.16 1.55
CA ILE A 86 11.50 -7.99 1.61
C ILE A 86 11.37 -7.49 3.06
N VAL A 87 11.19 -8.40 4.03
CA VAL A 87 11.15 -8.03 5.46
C VAL A 87 12.46 -7.40 5.92
N ASP A 88 13.61 -8.02 5.59
CA ASP A 88 14.94 -7.52 5.98
C ASP A 88 15.22 -6.13 5.41
N VAL A 89 14.85 -5.91 4.15
CA VAL A 89 14.96 -4.61 3.50
C VAL A 89 14.07 -3.58 4.22
N GLY A 90 12.82 -3.95 4.53
CA GLY A 90 11.91 -3.09 5.29
C GLY A 90 12.48 -2.69 6.64
N LEU A 91 13.05 -3.64 7.38
CA LEU A 91 13.72 -3.38 8.67
C LEU A 91 14.95 -2.48 8.50
N GLU A 92 15.82 -2.75 7.52
CA GLU A 92 17.04 -1.98 7.27
C GLU A 92 16.72 -0.53 6.86
N LEU A 93 15.72 -0.34 6.01
CA LEU A 93 15.26 0.99 5.56
C LEU A 93 14.28 1.66 6.54
N ARG A 94 13.94 1.00 7.65
CA ARG A 94 13.00 1.49 8.67
C ARG A 94 11.61 1.81 8.11
N ALA A 95 11.13 0.97 7.20
CA ALA A 95 9.75 1.03 6.76
C ALA A 95 8.81 0.71 7.94
N ARG A 96 7.63 1.31 7.96
CA ARG A 96 6.65 1.05 9.02
C ARG A 96 5.86 -0.23 8.80
N ASN A 97 5.63 -0.59 7.55
CA ASN A 97 4.78 -1.72 7.17
C ASN A 97 5.40 -2.54 6.04
N VAL A 98 5.00 -3.81 5.94
CA VAL A 98 5.16 -4.67 4.77
C VAL A 98 3.78 -5.02 4.25
N LEU A 99 3.54 -4.81 2.95
CA LEU A 99 2.31 -5.20 2.29
C LEU A 99 2.37 -6.66 1.87
N VAL A 100 1.35 -7.43 2.25
CA VAL A 100 1.22 -8.87 1.97
C VAL A 100 -0.13 -9.17 1.34
N VAL A 101 -0.12 -9.96 0.27
CA VAL A 101 -1.32 -10.41 -0.46
C VAL A 101 -1.34 -11.91 -0.54
N SER A 102 -2.50 -12.56 -0.39
CA SER A 102 -2.63 -14.00 -0.58
C SER A 102 -3.36 -14.35 -1.88
N ARG A 103 -2.71 -15.18 -2.70
CA ARG A 103 -3.32 -15.83 -3.88
C ARG A 103 -3.52 -17.32 -3.70
N HIS A 104 -3.06 -17.88 -2.59
CA HIS A 104 -3.13 -19.31 -2.34
C HIS A 104 -4.52 -19.73 -1.86
N LYS A 105 -5.04 -20.85 -2.39
CA LYS A 105 -6.38 -21.36 -2.05
C LYS A 105 -6.44 -21.97 -0.65
N ASP A 106 -5.34 -22.55 -0.19
CA ASP A 106 -5.24 -23.09 1.17
C ASP A 106 -4.93 -21.94 2.14
N LEU A 107 -5.97 -21.47 2.82
CA LEU A 107 -5.83 -20.38 3.79
C LEU A 107 -5.03 -20.80 5.03
N GLY A 108 -5.05 -22.08 5.42
CA GLY A 108 -4.23 -22.58 6.53
C GLY A 108 -2.75 -22.46 6.25
N ALA A 109 -2.30 -22.90 5.06
CA ALA A 109 -0.92 -22.74 4.63
C ALA A 109 -0.52 -21.26 4.50
N SER A 110 -1.45 -20.38 4.09
CA SER A 110 -1.21 -18.93 4.05
C SER A 110 -1.08 -18.33 5.45
N VAL A 111 -1.87 -18.77 6.42
CA VAL A 111 -1.78 -18.34 7.82
C VAL A 111 -0.42 -18.71 8.41
N ASP A 112 0.06 -19.93 8.19
CA ASP A 112 1.36 -20.39 8.69
C ASP A 112 2.52 -19.60 8.05
N GLN A 113 2.43 -19.37 6.74
CA GLN A 113 3.44 -18.56 6.02
C GLN A 113 3.44 -17.10 6.49
N PHE A 114 2.27 -16.49 6.69
CA PHE A 114 2.16 -15.13 7.21
C PHE A 114 2.70 -15.01 8.64
N ARG A 115 2.44 -16.03 9.48
CA ARG A 115 2.97 -16.08 10.84
C ARG A 115 4.51 -16.13 10.85
N ASP A 116 5.12 -16.96 10.00
CA ASP A 116 6.58 -17.04 9.86
C ASP A 116 7.19 -15.69 9.42
N ILE A 117 6.49 -14.94 8.54
CA ILE A 117 6.87 -13.58 8.15
C ILE A 117 6.76 -12.63 9.33
N CYS A 118 5.71 -12.71 10.15
CA CYS A 118 5.55 -11.89 11.36
C CYS A 118 6.65 -12.19 12.40
N GLU A 119 6.99 -13.46 12.61
CA GLU A 119 8.08 -13.86 13.51
C GLU A 119 9.42 -13.28 13.06
N ARG A 120 9.70 -13.27 11.75
CA ARG A 120 10.91 -12.63 11.22
C ARG A 120 10.91 -11.12 11.40
N ALA A 121 9.76 -10.47 11.25
CA ALA A 121 9.61 -9.03 11.42
C ALA A 121 9.85 -8.59 12.88
N GLY A 122 9.56 -9.47 13.84
CA GLY A 122 9.61 -9.14 15.26
C GLY A 122 8.72 -7.92 15.57
N ASP A 123 9.21 -7.03 16.43
CA ASP A 123 8.48 -5.79 16.79
C ASP A 123 8.88 -4.60 15.89
N GLY A 124 9.76 -4.82 14.90
CA GLY A 124 10.39 -3.75 14.15
C GLY A 124 9.55 -3.18 13.01
N ILE A 125 8.59 -3.97 12.50
CA ILE A 125 7.77 -3.59 11.32
C ILE A 125 6.43 -4.31 11.36
N ARG A 126 5.35 -3.66 10.91
CA ARG A 126 4.01 -4.26 10.82
C ARG A 126 3.86 -5.06 9.53
N ILE A 127 3.23 -6.22 9.62
CA ILE A 127 2.92 -7.08 8.47
C ILE A 127 1.43 -6.93 8.17
N CYS A 128 1.11 -6.32 7.04
CA CYS A 128 -0.24 -5.86 6.72
C CYS A 128 -0.82 -6.65 5.55
N LEU A 129 -1.91 -7.36 5.81
CA LEU A 129 -2.66 -8.11 4.81
C LEU A 129 -3.53 -7.15 3.98
N GLU A 130 -3.35 -7.14 2.67
CA GLU A 130 -4.29 -6.55 1.73
C GLU A 130 -5.28 -7.62 1.25
N PHE A 131 -6.56 -7.28 1.23
CA PHE A 131 -7.64 -8.10 0.72
C PHE A 131 -8.31 -7.45 -0.50
N GLY A 132 -8.97 -8.23 -1.33
CA GLY A 132 -9.70 -7.73 -2.49
C GLY A 132 -10.14 -8.85 -3.43
N GLU A 133 -10.98 -8.53 -4.41
CA GLU A 133 -11.60 -9.48 -5.32
C GLU A 133 -10.58 -10.29 -6.15
N PHE A 134 -9.39 -9.76 -6.37
CA PHE A 134 -8.30 -10.43 -7.08
C PHE A 134 -7.44 -11.36 -6.20
N THR A 135 -7.71 -11.41 -4.90
CA THR A 135 -6.97 -12.21 -3.91
C THR A 135 -7.78 -13.44 -3.46
N SER A 136 -7.19 -14.30 -2.64
CA SER A 136 -7.90 -15.39 -1.98
C SER A 136 -8.73 -14.94 -0.78
N ILE A 137 -8.48 -13.73 -0.27
CA ILE A 137 -9.17 -13.11 0.87
C ILE A 137 -9.97 -11.93 0.34
N LYS A 138 -11.29 -12.12 0.17
CA LYS A 138 -12.14 -11.27 -0.65
C LYS A 138 -12.66 -10.01 0.04
N ASN A 139 -12.80 -10.04 1.36
CA ASN A 139 -13.48 -8.99 2.11
C ASN A 139 -12.89 -8.81 3.52
N LEU A 140 -13.34 -7.76 4.20
CA LEU A 140 -12.83 -7.37 5.52
C LEU A 140 -13.04 -8.46 6.58
N ASP A 141 -14.19 -9.15 6.58
CA ASP A 141 -14.47 -10.20 7.58
C ASP A 141 -13.54 -11.40 7.39
N ALA A 142 -13.28 -11.79 6.16
CA ALA A 142 -12.29 -12.83 5.85
C ALA A 142 -10.87 -12.40 6.25
N ALA A 143 -10.50 -11.12 6.03
CA ALA A 143 -9.21 -10.58 6.44
C ALA A 143 -9.06 -10.55 7.97
N ARG A 144 -10.11 -10.17 8.71
CA ARG A 144 -10.13 -10.25 10.19
C ARG A 144 -9.93 -11.67 10.69
N SER A 145 -10.71 -12.63 10.17
CA SER A 145 -10.59 -14.04 10.54
C SER A 145 -9.21 -14.62 10.24
N PHE A 146 -8.60 -14.19 9.13
CA PHE A 146 -7.24 -14.58 8.76
C PHE A 146 -6.23 -14.06 9.77
N VAL A 147 -6.24 -12.75 10.07
CA VAL A 147 -5.29 -12.12 11.01
C VAL A 147 -5.49 -12.65 12.44
N GLU A 148 -6.71 -12.91 12.86
CA GLU A 148 -7.01 -13.57 14.14
C GLU A 148 -6.39 -14.98 14.18
N SER A 149 -6.46 -15.75 13.08
CA SER A 149 -5.85 -17.09 12.98
C SER A 149 -4.32 -17.03 12.99
N VAL A 150 -3.71 -15.97 12.44
CA VAL A 150 -2.25 -15.72 12.54
C VAL A 150 -1.85 -15.52 14.01
N ASN A 151 -2.66 -14.79 14.79
CA ASN A 151 -2.46 -14.54 16.22
C ASN A 151 -1.04 -14.02 16.55
N HIS A 152 -0.61 -12.98 15.86
CA HIS A 152 0.70 -12.34 16.08
C HIS A 152 0.54 -10.81 16.25
N PRO A 153 1.23 -10.17 17.21
CA PRO A 153 1.02 -8.75 17.53
C PRO A 153 1.39 -7.79 16.38
N THR A 154 2.29 -8.17 15.49
CA THR A 154 2.67 -7.35 14.33
C THR A 154 1.74 -7.52 13.14
N ALA A 155 0.85 -8.52 13.15
CA ALA A 155 -0.12 -8.70 12.09
C ALA A 155 -1.14 -7.54 12.07
N GLY A 156 -1.48 -7.08 10.88
CA GLY A 156 -2.48 -6.04 10.66
C GLY A 156 -3.18 -6.22 9.32
N ILE A 157 -4.13 -5.35 9.04
CA ILE A 157 -4.88 -5.30 7.78
C ILE A 157 -4.65 -3.93 7.15
N LEU A 158 -4.25 -3.92 5.90
CA LEU A 158 -4.26 -2.72 5.07
C LEU A 158 -5.69 -2.48 4.57
N ILE A 159 -6.20 -1.28 4.76
CA ILE A 159 -7.44 -0.82 4.15
C ILE A 159 -7.10 -0.09 2.86
N ASP A 160 -7.44 -0.66 1.72
CA ASP A 160 -7.46 0.03 0.44
C ASP A 160 -8.90 0.43 0.12
N LEU A 161 -9.13 1.73 -0.12
CA LEU A 161 -10.47 2.28 -0.32
C LEU A 161 -11.19 1.64 -1.51
N MET A 162 -10.49 1.41 -2.63
CA MET A 162 -11.09 0.78 -3.79
C MET A 162 -11.49 -0.67 -3.49
N HIS A 163 -10.63 -1.41 -2.79
CA HIS A 163 -10.88 -2.82 -2.52
C HIS A 163 -11.98 -3.04 -1.49
N ILE A 164 -12.02 -2.23 -0.43
CA ILE A 164 -13.09 -2.35 0.57
C ILE A 164 -14.45 -1.95 -0.02
N ASN A 165 -14.49 -0.93 -0.89
CA ASN A 165 -15.70 -0.53 -1.60
C ASN A 165 -16.20 -1.65 -2.52
N ARG A 166 -15.32 -2.23 -3.33
CA ARG A 166 -15.67 -3.35 -4.24
C ARG A 166 -16.11 -4.61 -3.51
N ALA A 167 -15.59 -4.86 -2.32
CA ALA A 167 -16.06 -5.94 -1.46
C ALA A 167 -17.44 -5.65 -0.82
N GLY A 168 -18.03 -4.49 -1.08
CA GLY A 168 -19.30 -4.07 -0.49
C GLY A 168 -19.24 -3.86 1.03
N ASN A 169 -18.06 -3.63 1.58
CA ASN A 169 -17.88 -3.38 3.00
C ASN A 169 -17.87 -1.88 3.30
N PRO A 170 -18.51 -1.43 4.37
CA PRO A 170 -18.33 -0.07 4.87
C PRO A 170 -16.91 0.10 5.44
N LEU A 171 -16.41 1.34 5.48
CA LEU A 171 -15.19 1.65 6.22
C LEU A 171 -15.33 1.24 7.69
N PRO A 172 -14.33 0.53 8.25
CA PRO A 172 -14.31 0.21 9.67
C PRO A 172 -13.94 1.43 10.51
N ASP A 173 -13.95 1.25 11.83
CA ASP A 173 -13.31 2.18 12.75
C ASP A 173 -11.79 2.21 12.48
N LEU A 174 -11.33 3.25 11.82
CA LEU A 174 -9.93 3.43 11.42
C LEU A 174 -8.98 3.72 12.60
N GLU A 175 -9.48 4.07 13.79
CA GLU A 175 -8.64 4.28 14.97
C GLU A 175 -8.04 2.97 15.49
N SER A 176 -8.65 1.82 15.17
CA SER A 176 -8.17 0.51 15.57
C SER A 176 -6.71 0.27 15.15
N SER A 177 -5.91 -0.29 16.06
CA SER A 177 -4.53 -0.70 15.78
C SER A 177 -4.42 -1.87 14.79
N LEU A 178 -5.54 -2.53 14.48
CA LEU A 178 -5.63 -3.57 13.45
C LEU A 178 -5.35 -3.01 12.04
N PHE A 179 -5.61 -1.70 11.83
CA PHE A 179 -5.41 -1.00 10.58
C PHE A 179 -4.23 -0.03 10.68
N PRO A 180 -2.97 -0.48 10.48
CA PRO A 180 -1.78 0.35 10.70
C PRO A 180 -1.69 1.56 9.78
N TYR A 181 -2.11 1.40 8.51
CA TYR A 181 -2.12 2.43 7.49
C TYR A 181 -3.22 2.16 6.44
N ILE A 182 -3.43 3.11 5.57
CA ILE A 182 -4.51 3.10 4.57
C ILE A 182 -3.91 3.37 3.20
N GLN A 183 -4.39 2.68 2.17
CA GLN A 183 -4.20 3.09 0.78
C GLN A 183 -5.47 3.78 0.28
N ALA A 184 -5.29 4.93 -0.36
CA ALA A 184 -6.39 5.75 -0.85
C ALA A 184 -6.20 6.13 -2.31
N CYS A 185 -7.26 6.05 -3.06
CA CYS A 185 -7.45 6.60 -4.39
C CYS A 185 -8.93 6.94 -4.57
N ASP A 186 -9.24 7.66 -5.63
CA ASP A 186 -10.59 7.66 -6.17
C ASP A 186 -10.67 6.73 -7.38
N PHE A 187 -11.87 6.37 -7.79
CA PHE A 187 -12.12 5.41 -8.85
C PHE A 187 -13.53 5.61 -9.43
N TYR A 188 -13.75 5.16 -10.65
CA TYR A 188 -15.08 5.09 -11.24
C TYR A 188 -15.74 3.77 -10.90
N GLN A 189 -17.08 3.82 -10.67
CA GLN A 189 -17.87 2.62 -10.44
C GLN A 189 -17.90 1.77 -11.71
N ASP A 190 -17.75 0.48 -11.51
CA ASP A 190 -17.75 -0.46 -12.62
C ASP A 190 -19.18 -0.64 -13.13
N SER A 191 -19.39 -0.45 -14.43
CA SER A 191 -20.72 -0.47 -15.07
C SER A 191 -21.17 -1.85 -15.56
N SER A 192 -20.33 -2.91 -15.39
CA SER A 192 -20.58 -4.24 -15.92
C SER A 192 -20.14 -5.32 -14.94
N GLU A 193 -20.53 -6.57 -15.21
CA GLU A 193 -20.00 -7.74 -14.48
C GLU A 193 -18.50 -7.85 -14.69
N MET A 194 -17.72 -7.55 -13.66
CA MET A 194 -16.26 -7.67 -13.67
C MET A 194 -15.81 -9.11 -13.39
N THR A 195 -14.78 -9.53 -14.08
CA THR A 195 -14.06 -10.78 -13.82
C THR A 195 -12.81 -10.49 -12.97
N GLY A 196 -12.17 -11.53 -12.44
CA GLY A 196 -10.93 -11.38 -11.67
C GLY A 196 -9.84 -10.60 -12.41
N MET A 197 -9.75 -10.73 -13.76
CA MET A 197 -8.78 -9.98 -14.56
C MET A 197 -9.14 -8.50 -14.69
N ASP A 198 -10.44 -8.18 -14.76
CA ASP A 198 -10.91 -6.80 -14.82
C ASP A 198 -10.61 -6.06 -13.51
N TYR A 199 -10.78 -6.72 -12.35
CA TYR A 199 -10.39 -6.18 -11.05
C TYR A 199 -8.90 -5.86 -10.98
N ILE A 200 -8.04 -6.74 -11.49
CA ILE A 200 -6.59 -6.48 -11.56
C ILE A 200 -6.30 -5.30 -12.47
N THR A 201 -6.90 -5.27 -13.66
CA THR A 201 -6.72 -4.19 -14.64
C THR A 201 -7.13 -2.85 -14.05
N ALA A 202 -8.28 -2.79 -13.38
CA ALA A 202 -8.74 -1.58 -12.73
C ALA A 202 -7.86 -1.17 -11.54
N ALA A 203 -7.38 -2.12 -10.73
CA ALA A 203 -6.47 -1.84 -9.61
C ALA A 203 -5.14 -1.24 -10.07
N VAL A 204 -4.61 -1.66 -11.24
CA VAL A 204 -3.29 -1.20 -11.73
C VAL A 204 -3.36 -0.05 -12.75
N ASN A 205 -4.55 0.26 -13.30
CA ASN A 205 -4.69 1.23 -14.38
C ASN A 205 -5.83 2.23 -14.20
N GLY A 206 -6.85 1.91 -13.40
CA GLY A 206 -8.12 2.62 -13.36
C GLY A 206 -8.31 3.53 -12.15
N ARG A 207 -7.27 3.78 -11.36
CA ARG A 207 -7.35 4.68 -10.21
C ARG A 207 -7.20 6.14 -10.65
N CYS A 208 -7.82 7.07 -9.94
CA CYS A 208 -7.69 8.51 -10.15
C CYS A 208 -7.43 9.24 -8.84
N CYS A 209 -7.10 10.54 -8.93
CA CYS A 209 -6.81 11.34 -7.76
C CYS A 209 -8.08 11.56 -6.91
N LEU A 210 -7.89 11.78 -5.61
CA LEU A 210 -8.96 12.00 -4.67
C LEU A 210 -9.91 13.13 -5.15
N GLY A 211 -11.21 12.86 -5.19
CA GLY A 211 -12.24 13.79 -5.65
C GLY A 211 -12.41 13.89 -7.17
N GLU A 212 -11.79 13.02 -7.95
CA GLU A 212 -11.93 12.97 -9.42
C GLU A 212 -12.79 11.77 -9.90
N GLY A 213 -13.20 10.89 -9.01
CA GLY A 213 -14.00 9.70 -9.30
C GLY A 213 -15.36 9.71 -8.63
N GLU A 214 -15.82 8.51 -8.27
CA GLU A 214 -17.15 8.24 -7.73
C GLU A 214 -17.11 7.56 -6.35
N ALA A 215 -15.94 7.56 -5.66
CA ALA A 215 -15.85 7.11 -4.27
C ALA A 215 -16.73 7.99 -3.36
N ASP A 216 -17.29 7.39 -2.29
CA ASP A 216 -18.08 8.16 -1.34
C ASP A 216 -17.22 9.26 -0.69
N GLN A 217 -17.67 10.51 -0.81
CA GLN A 217 -16.93 11.65 -0.28
C GLN A 217 -16.74 11.56 1.24
N LYS A 218 -17.70 10.96 1.98
CA LYS A 218 -17.56 10.78 3.42
C LYS A 218 -16.45 9.80 3.79
N ASP A 219 -16.28 8.75 2.98
CA ASP A 219 -15.20 7.79 3.17
C ASP A 219 -13.84 8.46 2.92
N LEU A 220 -13.73 9.26 1.86
CA LEU A 220 -12.52 10.04 1.58
C LEU A 220 -12.19 11.01 2.72
N GLU A 221 -13.20 11.76 3.21
CA GLU A 221 -13.04 12.68 4.34
C GLU A 221 -12.63 11.93 5.62
N GLN A 222 -13.27 10.79 5.93
CA GLN A 222 -12.93 9.96 7.09
C GLN A 222 -11.49 9.45 7.03
N ILE A 223 -11.03 8.99 5.87
CA ILE A 223 -9.65 8.53 5.67
C ILE A 223 -8.68 9.69 5.90
N CYS A 224 -8.90 10.83 5.27
CA CYS A 224 -8.01 11.99 5.38
C CYS A 224 -7.96 12.58 6.80
N GLN A 225 -9.02 12.39 7.61
CA GLN A 225 -9.11 12.84 9.00
C GLN A 225 -8.74 11.77 10.02
N SER A 226 -8.40 10.56 9.58
CA SER A 226 -8.15 9.40 10.47
C SER A 226 -6.92 9.54 11.35
N GLY A 227 -6.00 10.46 11.04
CA GLY A 227 -4.69 10.58 11.71
C GLY A 227 -3.73 9.42 11.40
N LYS A 228 -4.12 8.49 10.52
CA LYS A 228 -3.28 7.40 10.02
C LYS A 228 -2.37 7.88 8.89
N ASP A 229 -1.32 7.11 8.61
CA ASP A 229 -0.59 7.26 7.38
C ASP A 229 -1.47 6.86 6.19
N VAL A 230 -1.57 7.72 5.21
CA VAL A 230 -2.35 7.50 3.99
C VAL A 230 -1.43 7.44 2.79
N SER A 231 -1.28 6.26 2.22
CA SER A 231 -0.55 6.04 0.97
C SER A 231 -1.49 6.31 -0.21
N LEU A 232 -1.20 7.36 -0.99
CA LEU A 232 -1.99 7.67 -2.18
C LEU A 232 -1.60 6.70 -3.29
N GLU A 233 -2.43 5.70 -3.54
CA GLU A 233 -2.18 4.69 -4.56
C GLU A 233 -2.90 5.01 -5.87
N ILE A 234 -2.42 6.02 -6.57
CA ILE A 234 -3.00 6.49 -7.83
C ILE A 234 -2.36 5.76 -9.02
N ARG A 235 -2.63 4.47 -9.14
CA ARG A 235 -2.19 3.65 -10.29
C ARG A 235 -3.09 3.93 -11.50
N SER A 236 -2.73 4.96 -12.25
CA SER A 236 -3.52 5.49 -13.36
C SER A 236 -2.76 5.36 -14.67
N LYS A 237 -3.33 4.64 -15.65
CA LYS A 237 -2.78 4.60 -17.01
C LYS A 237 -2.83 5.97 -17.66
N ASP A 238 -3.93 6.72 -17.49
CA ASP A 238 -4.08 8.08 -18.03
C ASP A 238 -2.96 9.01 -17.53
N LEU A 239 -2.66 8.96 -16.23
CA LEU A 239 -1.58 9.79 -15.68
C LEU A 239 -0.20 9.36 -16.20
N ARG A 240 0.06 8.07 -16.37
CA ARG A 240 1.33 7.60 -16.95
C ARG A 240 1.48 8.02 -18.41
N ASP A 241 0.41 7.96 -19.18
CA ASP A 241 0.44 8.35 -20.59
C ASP A 241 0.62 9.87 -20.77
N ARG A 242 -0.02 10.68 -19.91
CA ARG A 242 0.04 12.16 -19.97
C ARG A 242 1.29 12.74 -19.33
N PHE A 243 1.82 12.07 -18.31
CA PHE A 243 2.99 12.49 -17.55
C PHE A 243 4.01 11.34 -17.48
N PRO A 244 4.73 11.05 -18.59
CA PRO A 244 5.66 9.92 -18.67
C PRO A 244 6.88 10.09 -17.74
N ASP A 245 7.27 11.32 -17.39
CA ASP A 245 8.30 11.58 -16.38
C ASP A 245 7.72 11.32 -14.98
N PRO A 246 8.25 10.35 -14.20
CA PRO A 246 7.74 10.02 -12.87
C PRO A 246 7.86 11.18 -11.86
N PHE A 247 8.81 12.09 -12.03
CA PHE A 247 8.93 13.29 -11.19
C PHE A 247 7.77 14.25 -11.41
N VAL A 248 7.43 14.52 -12.68
CA VAL A 248 6.29 15.37 -13.05
C VAL A 248 4.98 14.71 -12.63
N ARG A 249 4.87 13.40 -12.82
CA ARG A 249 3.68 12.63 -12.42
C ARG A 249 3.45 12.67 -10.92
N GLY A 250 4.50 12.52 -10.10
CA GLY A 250 4.40 12.64 -8.65
C GLY A 250 3.90 14.01 -8.20
N GLU A 251 4.44 15.09 -8.79
CA GLU A 251 3.97 16.46 -8.53
C GLU A 251 2.50 16.66 -8.93
N GLU A 252 2.09 16.11 -10.06
CA GLU A 252 0.71 16.22 -10.54
C GLU A 252 -0.27 15.47 -9.61
N ILE A 253 0.07 14.26 -9.16
CA ILE A 253 -0.72 13.50 -8.18
C ILE A 253 -0.91 14.31 -6.90
N PHE A 254 0.18 14.80 -6.31
CA PHE A 254 0.12 15.59 -5.08
C PHE A 254 -0.75 16.84 -5.25
N ASN A 255 -0.53 17.59 -6.32
CA ASN A 255 -1.26 18.83 -6.60
C ASN A 255 -2.76 18.60 -6.80
N ARG A 256 -3.17 17.53 -7.50
CA ARG A 256 -4.59 17.22 -7.73
C ARG A 256 -5.27 16.79 -6.44
N CYS A 257 -4.67 15.86 -5.71
CA CYS A 257 -5.24 15.40 -4.44
C CYS A 257 -5.35 16.54 -3.42
N SER A 258 -4.35 17.45 -3.36
CA SER A 258 -4.34 18.58 -2.44
C SER A 258 -5.40 19.65 -2.75
N ARG A 259 -5.79 19.82 -4.02
CA ARG A 259 -6.81 20.82 -4.42
C ARG A 259 -8.22 20.48 -3.95
N ASN A 260 -8.50 19.22 -3.72
CA ASN A 260 -9.85 18.72 -3.43
C ASN A 260 -10.21 18.77 -1.93
N LYS A 261 -9.51 19.56 -1.12
CA LYS A 261 -9.85 19.89 0.28
C LYS A 261 -9.88 18.72 1.27
N PHE A 262 -9.22 17.62 0.98
CA PHE A 262 -9.08 16.49 1.90
C PHE A 262 -7.87 16.62 2.86
N GLN A 263 -7.27 17.81 2.97
CA GLN A 263 -6.17 18.11 3.92
C GLN A 263 -6.68 18.72 5.21
#